data_24e882ab199a0e004d0193270824d9ea
#
_entry.id   24e882ab199a0e004d0193270824d9ea
#
_cell.length_a   1.000
_cell.length_b   1.000
_cell.length_c   1.000
_cell.angle_alpha   90.00
_cell.angle_beta   90.00
_cell.angle_gamma   90.00
#
_symmetry.space_group_name_H-M   'P 1'
#
loop_
_entity.id
_entity.type
_entity.pdbx_description
1 polymer ?
#
loop_
_entity_poly.entity_id
_entity_poly.type
_entity_poly.pdbx_seq_one_letter_code
_entity_poly.pdbx_strand_id
1 'polypeptide(L)'
;IIVGQSEIMPAAYIVPPAHAAFVSQKLKLHGVDFSVMGKKIPGAMLETFRADSAKQASQSVESHQRLTVTGEWKAEPTDIKSGSLYIPLNQAKSKLIMALFEAKAPDSLLGWGFFNNSFEQKEYMEDYVAEEIAREMMAKDPAVAAAFKKKVAEDAVFAKDPQARLNFFYRLHTSWDEEFNKYPVMRLREAL
;
A
#
# COMPACT_ATOMS: atom_id res chain seq x y z
N ILE A 1 -22.75 -15.50 9.55
CA ILE A 1 -21.59 -16.17 8.92
C ILE A 1 -21.19 -15.29 7.77
N ILE A 2 -20.16 -14.49 7.97
CA ILE A 2 -19.54 -13.75 6.88
C ILE A 2 -18.69 -14.79 6.16
N VAL A 3 -19.06 -15.14 4.94
CA VAL A 3 -18.18 -15.88 4.03
C VAL A 3 -17.09 -14.91 3.62
N GLY A 4 -16.06 -14.81 4.46
CA GLY A 4 -14.90 -13.97 4.23
C GLY A 4 -13.93 -14.67 3.28
N GLN A 5 -13.15 -13.88 2.55
CA GLN A 5 -11.97 -14.38 1.85
C GLN A 5 -11.10 -15.15 2.84
N SER A 6 -10.77 -16.41 2.53
CA SER A 6 -9.82 -17.16 3.33
C SER A 6 -8.41 -16.65 2.97
N GLU A 7 -7.82 -15.90 3.85
CA GLU A 7 -6.43 -15.46 3.71
C GLU A 7 -5.50 -16.46 4.38
N ILE A 8 -4.40 -16.80 3.73
CA ILE A 8 -3.36 -17.63 4.36
C ILE A 8 -2.68 -16.79 5.43
N MET A 9 -2.69 -17.30 6.66
CA MET A 9 -2.07 -16.61 7.81
C MET A 9 -0.55 -16.45 7.58
N PRO A 10 -0.03 -15.21 7.62
CA PRO A 10 1.41 -15.00 7.56
C PRO A 10 2.09 -15.45 8.87
N ALA A 11 3.42 -15.61 8.86
CA ALA A 11 4.17 -15.89 10.06
C ALA A 11 4.25 -14.67 10.99
N ALA A 12 4.33 -13.48 10.42
CA ALA A 12 4.38 -12.22 11.17
C ALA A 12 3.93 -11.03 10.32
N TYR A 13 3.63 -9.92 11.01
CA TYR A 13 3.56 -8.59 10.38
C TYR A 13 4.79 -7.75 10.75
N ILE A 14 5.21 -6.92 9.80
CA ILE A 14 6.29 -5.94 9.97
C ILE A 14 5.68 -4.55 9.86
N VAL A 15 5.89 -3.72 10.88
CA VAL A 15 5.46 -2.31 10.89
C VAL A 15 6.70 -1.43 10.83
N PRO A 16 6.85 -0.56 9.83
CA PRO A 16 8.05 0.28 9.70
C PRO A 16 8.17 1.30 10.85
N PRO A 17 9.39 1.84 11.10
CA PRO A 17 9.67 2.72 12.24
C PRO A 17 8.77 3.95 12.31
N ALA A 18 8.38 4.50 11.16
CA ALA A 18 7.52 5.68 11.08
C ALA A 18 6.15 5.47 11.75
N HIS A 19 5.68 4.24 11.84
CA HIS A 19 4.39 3.88 12.43
C HIS A 19 4.52 3.09 13.74
N ALA A 20 5.75 2.74 14.14
CA ALA A 20 6.02 1.87 15.29
C ALA A 20 5.47 2.43 16.61
N ALA A 21 5.56 3.73 16.83
CA ALA A 21 5.15 4.35 18.09
C ALA A 21 3.65 4.15 18.38
N PHE A 22 2.77 4.58 17.47
CA PHE A 22 1.33 4.48 17.70
C PHE A 22 0.83 3.02 17.65
N VAL A 23 1.41 2.19 16.75
CA VAL A 23 1.03 0.79 16.65
C VAL A 23 1.41 0.05 17.92
N SER A 24 2.63 0.25 18.45
CA SER A 24 3.07 -0.42 19.68
C SER A 24 2.18 -0.09 20.88
N GLN A 25 1.67 1.15 20.98
CA GLN A 25 0.70 1.53 22.02
C GLN A 25 -0.58 0.70 21.93
N LYS A 26 -1.15 0.56 20.71
CA LYS A 26 -2.34 -0.25 20.49
C LYS A 26 -2.09 -1.73 20.80
N LEU A 27 -0.97 -2.28 20.36
CA LEU A 27 -0.60 -3.68 20.64
C LEU A 27 -0.49 -3.94 22.15
N LYS A 28 0.13 -3.02 22.90
CA LYS A 28 0.22 -3.11 24.37
C LYS A 28 -1.15 -3.11 25.04
N LEU A 29 -2.06 -2.22 24.61
CA LEU A 29 -3.43 -2.17 25.14
C LEU A 29 -4.19 -3.48 24.92
N HIS A 30 -3.92 -4.16 23.82
CA HIS A 30 -4.53 -5.46 23.52
C HIS A 30 -3.74 -6.65 24.08
N GLY A 31 -2.60 -6.42 24.73
CA GLY A 31 -1.72 -7.49 25.26
C GLY A 31 -1.21 -8.40 24.15
N VAL A 32 -0.84 -7.82 23.00
CA VAL A 32 -0.21 -8.52 21.86
C VAL A 32 1.29 -8.44 22.04
N ASP A 33 1.96 -9.59 21.88
CA ASP A 33 3.42 -9.67 21.94
C ASP A 33 4.03 -9.19 20.62
N PHE A 34 5.09 -8.41 20.72
CA PHE A 34 5.89 -7.91 19.61
C PHE A 34 7.31 -7.61 20.05
N SER A 35 8.22 -7.54 19.10
CA SER A 35 9.59 -7.06 19.32
C SER A 35 9.95 -5.91 18.41
N VAL A 36 10.98 -5.15 18.79
CA VAL A 36 11.54 -4.07 17.97
C VAL A 36 12.81 -4.58 17.30
N MET A 37 12.89 -4.43 15.99
CA MET A 37 14.05 -4.84 15.20
C MET A 37 15.26 -3.97 15.53
N GLY A 38 16.31 -4.57 16.09
CA GLY A 38 17.55 -3.87 16.47
C GLY A 38 18.45 -3.54 15.26
N LYS A 39 18.33 -4.30 14.17
CA LYS A 39 19.17 -4.18 12.97
C LYS A 39 18.33 -4.16 11.71
N LYS A 40 18.87 -3.54 10.66
CA LYS A 40 18.31 -3.60 9.31
C LYS A 40 18.52 -5.01 8.73
N ILE A 41 17.49 -5.56 8.07
CA ILE A 41 17.58 -6.76 7.24
C ILE A 41 17.31 -6.31 5.79
N PRO A 42 18.35 -6.31 4.93
CA PRO A 42 18.17 -5.88 3.56
C PRO A 42 17.52 -6.97 2.70
N GLY A 43 16.66 -6.56 1.76
CA GLY A 43 16.13 -7.42 0.72
C GLY A 43 15.31 -8.61 1.21
N ALA A 44 14.69 -8.53 2.39
CA ALA A 44 13.81 -9.57 2.88
C ALA A 44 12.61 -9.74 1.93
N MET A 45 12.23 -10.99 1.62
CA MET A 45 11.05 -11.24 0.82
C MET A 45 9.80 -11.03 1.67
N LEU A 46 9.13 -9.90 1.47
CA LEU A 46 7.91 -9.51 2.18
C LEU A 46 6.74 -9.42 1.21
N GLU A 47 5.54 -9.58 1.72
CA GLU A 47 4.35 -9.23 0.96
C GLU A 47 3.93 -7.81 1.34
N THR A 48 3.80 -6.95 0.34
CA THR A 48 3.27 -5.60 0.46
C THR A 48 1.89 -5.53 -0.19
N PHE A 49 0.97 -4.80 0.42
CA PHE A 49 -0.35 -4.57 -0.17
C PHE A 49 -0.30 -3.29 -1.00
N ARG A 50 -0.59 -3.43 -2.29
CA ARG A 50 -0.72 -2.31 -3.21
C ARG A 50 -2.17 -2.12 -3.59
N ALA A 51 -2.71 -0.95 -3.30
CA ALA A 51 -4.09 -0.64 -3.62
C ALA A 51 -4.22 -0.24 -5.10
N ASP A 52 -5.17 -0.89 -5.78
CA ASP A 52 -5.64 -0.46 -7.11
C ASP A 52 -6.54 0.76 -6.98
N SER A 53 -7.32 0.81 -5.89
CA SER A 53 -8.12 1.98 -5.52
C SER A 53 -8.15 2.16 -4.00
N ALA A 54 -8.23 3.42 -3.58
CA ALA A 54 -8.43 3.81 -2.19
C ALA A 54 -9.50 4.91 -2.14
N LYS A 55 -10.55 4.69 -1.35
CA LYS A 55 -11.67 5.62 -1.23
C LYS A 55 -11.90 5.97 0.22
N GLN A 56 -11.72 7.23 0.54
CA GLN A 56 -12.06 7.77 1.85
C GLN A 56 -13.59 7.96 1.97
N ALA A 57 -14.12 7.72 3.16
CA ALA A 57 -15.51 8.00 3.46
C ALA A 57 -15.77 9.51 3.40
N SER A 58 -16.97 9.92 2.96
CA SER A 58 -17.34 11.33 2.87
C SER A 58 -17.54 11.99 4.25
N GLN A 59 -17.74 11.18 5.28
CA GLN A 59 -17.93 11.64 6.66
C GLN A 59 -16.98 10.91 7.60
N SER A 60 -16.49 11.63 8.60
CA SER A 60 -15.69 11.03 9.66
C SER A 60 -16.59 10.31 10.68
N VAL A 61 -16.07 9.23 11.24
CA VAL A 61 -16.70 8.48 12.33
C VAL A 61 -15.71 8.43 13.48
N GLU A 62 -16.12 8.87 14.68
CA GLU A 62 -15.26 8.92 15.88
C GLU A 62 -13.91 9.61 15.63
N SER A 63 -13.94 10.73 14.90
CA SER A 63 -12.75 11.49 14.48
C SER A 63 -11.82 10.77 13.50
N HIS A 64 -12.22 9.65 12.94
CA HIS A 64 -11.48 8.90 11.93
C HIS A 64 -12.13 9.02 10.55
N GLN A 65 -11.30 9.27 9.54
CA GLN A 65 -11.71 9.21 8.14
C GLN A 65 -11.50 7.80 7.63
N ARG A 66 -12.58 7.02 7.56
CA ARG A 66 -12.49 5.61 7.16
C ARG A 66 -12.04 5.47 5.71
N LEU A 67 -11.28 4.39 5.45
CA LEU A 67 -10.73 4.08 4.14
C LEU A 67 -11.23 2.71 3.68
N THR A 68 -11.67 2.63 2.42
CA THR A 68 -11.96 1.37 1.74
C THR A 68 -10.96 1.20 0.61
N VAL A 69 -10.32 0.05 0.54
CA VAL A 69 -9.30 -0.26 -0.47
C VAL A 69 -9.67 -1.51 -1.26
N THR A 70 -9.28 -1.51 -2.54
CA THR A 70 -9.16 -2.71 -3.37
C THR A 70 -7.70 -2.89 -3.75
N GLY A 71 -7.24 -4.10 -3.97
CA GLY A 71 -5.85 -4.38 -4.28
C GLY A 71 -5.43 -5.77 -3.80
N GLU A 72 -4.14 -6.06 -3.90
CA GLU A 72 -3.58 -7.36 -3.61
C GLU A 72 -2.26 -7.27 -2.85
N TRP A 73 -1.96 -8.33 -2.11
CA TRP A 73 -0.65 -8.57 -1.53
C TRP A 73 0.29 -9.12 -2.60
N LYS A 74 1.46 -8.51 -2.73
CA LYS A 74 2.49 -8.92 -3.70
C LYS A 74 3.80 -9.14 -2.98
N ALA A 75 4.45 -10.28 -3.27
CA ALA A 75 5.77 -10.56 -2.75
C ALA A 75 6.81 -9.69 -3.46
N GLU A 76 7.59 -8.94 -2.70
CA GLU A 76 8.67 -8.11 -3.23
C GLU A 76 9.83 -8.02 -2.23
N PRO A 77 11.08 -7.93 -2.70
CA PRO A 77 12.23 -7.72 -1.84
C PRO A 77 12.15 -6.33 -1.21
N THR A 78 12.11 -6.28 0.12
CA THR A 78 11.95 -5.04 0.88
C THR A 78 12.87 -5.03 2.10
N ASP A 79 13.47 -3.89 2.39
CA ASP A 79 14.31 -3.73 3.57
C ASP A 79 13.46 -3.63 4.84
N ILE A 80 13.71 -4.51 5.81
CA ILE A 80 13.23 -4.33 7.18
C ILE A 80 14.16 -3.35 7.87
N LYS A 81 13.69 -2.16 8.16
CA LYS A 81 14.50 -1.11 8.80
C LYS A 81 14.67 -1.40 10.31
N SER A 82 15.81 -0.99 10.89
CA SER A 82 15.97 -0.94 12.35
C SER A 82 14.87 -0.06 12.96
N GLY A 83 14.33 -0.46 14.10
CA GLY A 83 13.18 0.19 14.72
C GLY A 83 11.81 -0.27 14.22
N SER A 84 11.74 -1.14 13.20
CA SER A 84 10.49 -1.78 12.80
C SER A 84 9.96 -2.68 13.90
N LEU A 85 8.62 -2.84 13.98
CA LEU A 85 8.01 -3.84 14.84
C LEU A 85 7.93 -5.16 14.09
N TYR A 86 8.29 -6.24 14.77
CA TYR A 86 8.04 -7.62 14.37
C TYR A 86 6.92 -8.18 15.26
N ILE A 87 5.81 -8.60 14.66
CA ILE A 87 4.60 -9.04 15.35
C ILE A 87 4.30 -10.46 14.91
N PRO A 88 4.76 -11.48 15.66
CA PRO A 88 4.56 -12.88 15.30
C PRO A 88 3.09 -13.29 15.46
N LEU A 89 2.61 -14.22 14.61
CA LEU A 89 1.26 -14.77 14.73
C LEU A 89 1.19 -16.07 15.52
N ASN A 90 2.30 -16.66 15.90
CA ASN A 90 2.33 -17.85 16.76
C ASN A 90 2.03 -17.53 18.24
N GLN A 91 1.00 -16.73 18.50
CA GLN A 91 0.52 -16.32 19.82
C GLN A 91 -1.00 -16.41 19.92
N ALA A 92 -1.54 -16.43 21.13
CA ALA A 92 -2.97 -16.64 21.39
C ALA A 92 -3.88 -15.59 20.70
N LYS A 93 -3.35 -14.41 20.42
CA LYS A 93 -4.10 -13.29 19.81
C LYS A 93 -3.95 -13.18 18.29
N SER A 94 -3.53 -14.22 17.61
CA SER A 94 -3.32 -14.23 16.15
C SER A 94 -4.52 -13.70 15.35
N LYS A 95 -5.75 -14.09 15.72
CA LYS A 95 -6.97 -13.60 15.04
C LYS A 95 -7.18 -12.10 15.19
N LEU A 96 -6.90 -11.55 16.38
CA LEU A 96 -6.96 -10.10 16.62
C LEU A 96 -5.89 -9.38 15.81
N ILE A 97 -4.68 -9.90 15.78
CA ILE A 97 -3.58 -9.33 14.99
C ILE A 97 -3.96 -9.28 13.52
N MET A 98 -4.51 -10.34 12.98
CA MET A 98 -5.00 -10.34 11.59
C MET A 98 -6.12 -9.31 11.38
N ALA A 99 -7.08 -9.21 12.29
CA ALA A 99 -8.15 -8.21 12.19
C ALA A 99 -7.59 -6.77 12.19
N LEU A 100 -6.51 -6.51 12.93
CA LEU A 100 -5.89 -5.18 12.99
C LEU A 100 -5.07 -4.84 11.73
N PHE A 101 -4.41 -5.83 11.11
CA PHE A 101 -3.42 -5.55 10.07
C PHE A 101 -3.79 -6.02 8.67
N GLU A 102 -4.81 -6.85 8.51
CA GLU A 102 -5.27 -7.21 7.17
C GLU A 102 -5.88 -6.01 6.46
N ALA A 103 -5.36 -5.71 5.27
CA ALA A 103 -5.73 -4.51 4.53
C ALA A 103 -7.25 -4.40 4.27
N LYS A 104 -7.91 -5.53 4.02
CA LYS A 104 -9.35 -5.59 3.71
C LYS A 104 -10.23 -5.97 4.91
N ALA A 105 -9.65 -6.14 6.11
CA ALA A 105 -10.45 -6.45 7.29
C ALA A 105 -11.28 -5.22 7.69
N PRO A 106 -12.58 -5.40 8.03
CA PRO A 106 -13.50 -4.27 8.26
C PRO A 106 -13.10 -3.36 9.42
N ASP A 107 -12.41 -3.91 10.42
CA ASP A 107 -11.95 -3.19 11.61
C ASP A 107 -10.42 -3.05 11.67
N SER A 108 -9.76 -3.13 10.51
CA SER A 108 -8.32 -2.95 10.44
C SER A 108 -7.92 -1.49 10.73
N LEU A 109 -6.68 -1.30 11.19
CA LEU A 109 -6.10 0.02 11.35
C LEU A 109 -6.10 0.80 10.02
N LEU A 110 -5.94 0.08 8.88
CA LEU A 110 -6.10 0.67 7.56
C LEU A 110 -7.53 1.16 7.34
N GLY A 111 -8.52 0.29 7.54
CA GLY A 111 -9.94 0.62 7.37
C GLY A 111 -10.41 1.75 8.28
N TRP A 112 -9.81 1.89 9.46
CA TRP A 112 -10.06 3.02 10.37
C TRP A 112 -9.26 4.28 10.01
N GLY A 113 -8.48 4.29 8.92
CA GLY A 113 -7.82 5.48 8.39
C GLY A 113 -6.52 5.88 9.10
N PHE A 114 -5.92 5.00 9.88
CA PHE A 114 -4.64 5.30 10.56
C PHE A 114 -3.46 5.42 9.58
N PHE A 115 -3.64 5.03 8.33
CA PHE A 115 -2.61 5.07 7.27
C PHE A 115 -3.05 5.87 6.05
N ASN A 116 -4.05 6.75 6.16
CA ASN A 116 -4.60 7.51 5.03
C ASN A 116 -3.53 8.27 4.24
N ASN A 117 -2.52 8.78 4.92
CA ASN A 117 -1.41 9.50 4.30
C ASN A 117 -0.63 8.68 3.25
N SER A 118 -0.70 7.34 3.27
CA SER A 118 -0.08 6.48 2.26
C SER A 118 -0.93 6.33 0.99
N PHE A 119 -2.18 6.81 1.05
CA PHE A 119 -3.16 6.74 -0.04
C PHE A 119 -3.57 8.13 -0.54
N GLU A 120 -2.84 9.15 -0.13
CA GLU A 120 -2.97 10.52 -0.62
C GLU A 120 -1.82 10.81 -1.59
N GLN A 121 -2.16 11.26 -2.79
CA GLN A 121 -1.14 11.69 -3.74
C GLN A 121 -0.55 13.02 -3.26
N LYS A 122 0.73 13.01 -2.90
CA LYS A 122 1.44 14.17 -2.36
C LYS A 122 2.21 14.93 -3.42
N GLU A 123 2.68 14.21 -4.42
CA GLU A 123 3.42 14.75 -5.55
C GLU A 123 2.53 14.77 -6.79
N TYR A 124 2.64 15.80 -7.57
CA TYR A 124 1.96 15.93 -8.85
C TYR A 124 2.93 16.50 -9.88
N MET A 125 2.61 16.27 -11.12
CA MET A 125 3.33 16.83 -12.26
C MET A 125 2.41 17.83 -12.97
N GLU A 126 2.91 19.03 -13.22
CA GLU A 126 2.17 20.02 -13.99
C GLU A 126 1.83 19.49 -15.39
N ASP A 127 0.62 19.75 -15.87
CA ASP A 127 0.12 19.16 -17.11
C ASP A 127 1.02 19.42 -18.32
N TYR A 128 1.58 20.62 -18.44
CA TYR A 128 2.48 20.95 -19.54
C TYR A 128 3.80 20.18 -19.48
N VAL A 129 4.32 19.91 -18.27
CA VAL A 129 5.52 19.06 -18.06
C VAL A 129 5.19 17.63 -18.41
N ALA A 130 4.04 17.12 -17.96
CA ALA A 130 3.58 15.77 -18.26
C ALA A 130 3.38 15.53 -19.76
N GLU A 131 2.87 16.56 -20.51
CA GLU A 131 2.77 16.48 -21.97
C GLU A 131 4.13 16.38 -22.65
N GLU A 132 5.11 17.18 -22.23
CA GLU A 132 6.45 17.14 -22.80
C GLU A 132 7.11 15.78 -22.56
N ILE A 133 7.06 15.30 -21.32
CA ILE A 133 7.56 13.97 -20.94
C ILE A 133 6.85 12.86 -21.73
N ALA A 134 5.53 12.95 -21.92
CA ALA A 134 4.78 11.98 -22.70
C ALA A 134 5.24 11.92 -24.16
N ARG A 135 5.47 13.08 -24.78
CA ARG A 135 6.01 13.16 -26.16
C ARG A 135 7.40 12.55 -26.25
N GLU A 136 8.27 12.88 -25.29
CA GLU A 136 9.61 12.32 -25.25
C GLU A 136 9.61 10.79 -25.04
N MET A 137 8.82 10.28 -24.09
CA MET A 137 8.73 8.85 -23.82
C MET A 137 8.21 8.08 -25.04
N MET A 138 7.17 8.60 -25.70
CA MET A 138 6.63 7.97 -26.91
C MET A 138 7.60 7.99 -28.09
N ALA A 139 8.44 9.01 -28.17
CA ALA A 139 9.47 9.11 -29.21
C ALA A 139 10.67 8.20 -28.96
N LYS A 140 11.07 8.07 -27.67
CA LYS A 140 12.28 7.31 -27.27
C LYS A 140 12.00 5.81 -27.04
N ASP A 141 10.78 5.45 -26.64
CA ASP A 141 10.40 4.08 -26.28
C ASP A 141 9.16 3.61 -27.06
N PRO A 142 9.35 2.80 -28.11
CA PRO A 142 8.24 2.23 -28.90
C PRO A 142 7.31 1.34 -28.07
N ALA A 143 7.80 0.70 -26.98
CA ALA A 143 6.97 -0.15 -26.14
C ALA A 143 5.98 0.68 -25.31
N VAL A 144 6.42 1.82 -24.76
CA VAL A 144 5.55 2.78 -24.07
C VAL A 144 4.51 3.35 -25.04
N ALA A 145 4.91 3.72 -26.25
CA ALA A 145 3.99 4.21 -27.26
C ALA A 145 2.93 3.17 -27.66
N ALA A 146 3.34 1.91 -27.82
CA ALA A 146 2.41 0.80 -28.11
C ALA A 146 1.44 0.54 -26.94
N ALA A 147 1.95 0.51 -25.71
CA ALA A 147 1.13 0.31 -24.50
C ALA A 147 0.08 1.43 -24.32
N PHE A 148 0.49 2.69 -24.55
CA PHE A 148 -0.43 3.83 -24.49
C PHE A 148 -1.52 3.73 -25.55
N LYS A 149 -1.15 3.48 -26.83
CA LYS A 149 -2.11 3.33 -27.92
C LYS A 149 -3.10 2.18 -27.67
N LYS A 150 -2.59 1.05 -27.17
CA LYS A 150 -3.44 -0.09 -26.79
C LYS A 150 -4.45 0.30 -25.73
N LYS A 151 -4.00 0.96 -24.65
CA LYS A 151 -4.88 1.40 -23.55
C LYS A 151 -5.93 2.39 -24.03
N VAL A 152 -5.59 3.32 -24.89
CA VAL A 152 -6.56 4.28 -25.49
C VAL A 152 -7.60 3.55 -26.35
N ALA A 153 -7.22 2.48 -27.07
CA ALA A 153 -8.14 1.71 -27.91
C ALA A 153 -9.08 0.81 -27.09
N GLU A 154 -8.61 0.25 -25.98
CA GLU A 154 -9.34 -0.76 -25.18
C GLU A 154 -10.15 -0.13 -24.03
N ASP A 155 -9.83 1.08 -23.58
CA ASP A 155 -10.47 1.74 -22.44
C ASP A 155 -11.05 3.11 -22.87
N ALA A 156 -12.35 3.11 -23.17
CA ALA A 156 -13.05 4.32 -23.63
C ALA A 156 -13.15 5.43 -22.56
N VAL A 157 -13.09 5.08 -21.26
CA VAL A 157 -13.08 6.06 -20.16
C VAL A 157 -11.72 6.72 -20.11
N PHE A 158 -10.64 5.94 -20.11
CA PHE A 158 -9.28 6.44 -20.19
C PHE A 158 -9.03 7.32 -21.44
N ALA A 159 -9.54 6.90 -22.59
CA ALA A 159 -9.38 7.64 -23.84
C ALA A 159 -9.99 9.07 -23.79
N LYS A 160 -11.06 9.26 -23.03
CA LYS A 160 -11.78 10.54 -22.88
C LYS A 160 -11.26 11.40 -21.74
N ASP A 161 -10.45 10.84 -20.84
CA ASP A 161 -9.94 11.55 -19.67
C ASP A 161 -8.49 12.04 -19.92
N PRO A 162 -8.29 13.36 -20.17
CA PRO A 162 -6.95 13.92 -20.39
C PRO A 162 -6.02 13.69 -19.21
N GLN A 163 -6.54 13.82 -17.98
CA GLN A 163 -5.71 13.65 -16.77
C GLN A 163 -5.25 12.20 -16.59
N ALA A 164 -6.13 11.24 -16.84
CA ALA A 164 -5.75 9.84 -16.80
C ALA A 164 -4.66 9.50 -17.84
N ARG A 165 -4.71 10.12 -19.02
CA ARG A 165 -3.68 9.95 -20.06
C ARG A 165 -2.32 10.55 -19.67
N LEU A 166 -2.31 11.74 -19.06
CA LEU A 166 -1.09 12.36 -18.55
C LEU A 166 -0.52 11.54 -17.38
N ASN A 167 -1.36 11.09 -16.47
CA ASN A 167 -0.97 10.24 -15.35
C ASN A 167 -0.40 8.88 -15.79
N PHE A 168 -0.77 8.37 -16.97
CA PHE A 168 -0.15 7.16 -17.50
C PHE A 168 1.36 7.33 -17.68
N PHE A 169 1.81 8.46 -18.22
CA PHE A 169 3.23 8.76 -18.42
C PHE A 169 3.90 9.17 -17.11
N TYR A 170 3.23 9.94 -16.26
CA TYR A 170 3.77 10.31 -14.95
C TYR A 170 4.11 9.08 -14.10
N ARG A 171 3.28 8.04 -14.13
CA ARG A 171 3.55 6.78 -13.41
C ARG A 171 4.77 6.02 -13.92
N LEU A 172 5.24 6.31 -15.13
CA LEU A 172 6.45 5.72 -15.71
C LEU A 172 7.68 6.61 -15.49
N HIS A 173 7.49 7.82 -15.01
CA HIS A 173 8.57 8.76 -14.78
C HIS A 173 9.29 8.51 -13.47
N THR A 174 10.59 8.80 -13.40
CA THR A 174 11.44 8.61 -12.22
C THR A 174 11.03 9.42 -10.99
N SER A 175 10.24 10.48 -11.18
CA SER A 175 9.67 11.27 -10.07
C SER A 175 8.36 10.72 -9.51
N TRP A 176 7.86 9.61 -10.03
CA TRP A 176 6.67 8.99 -9.47
C TRP A 176 6.95 8.48 -8.05
N ASP A 177 6.03 8.76 -7.12
CA ASP A 177 6.08 8.22 -5.76
C ASP A 177 5.64 6.75 -5.75
N GLU A 178 6.61 5.83 -5.73
CA GLU A 178 6.36 4.38 -5.67
C GLU A 178 5.71 3.92 -4.36
N GLU A 179 5.74 4.74 -3.32
CA GLU A 179 5.09 4.49 -2.03
C GLU A 179 3.61 4.91 -2.02
N PHE A 180 3.14 5.64 -3.04
CA PHE A 180 1.73 5.97 -3.21
C PHE A 180 0.88 4.71 -3.37
N ASN A 181 -0.25 4.65 -2.67
CA ASN A 181 -1.15 3.49 -2.64
C ASN A 181 -0.51 2.20 -2.09
N LYS A 182 0.57 2.31 -1.34
CA LYS A 182 1.23 1.20 -0.70
C LYS A 182 0.94 1.19 0.80
N TYR A 183 0.34 0.10 1.28
CA TYR A 183 0.11 -0.07 2.71
C TYR A 183 1.43 -0.27 3.43
N PRO A 184 1.76 0.53 4.47
CA PRO A 184 3.07 0.47 5.11
C PRO A 184 3.33 -0.83 5.88
N VAL A 185 2.27 -1.50 6.36
CA VAL A 185 2.43 -2.77 7.07
C VAL A 185 2.61 -3.89 6.06
N MET A 186 3.60 -4.73 6.30
CA MET A 186 3.99 -5.82 5.42
C MET A 186 3.74 -7.17 6.11
N ARG A 187 3.53 -8.22 5.33
CA ARG A 187 3.45 -9.60 5.79
C ARG A 187 4.78 -10.31 5.58
N LEU A 188 5.13 -11.15 6.53
CA LEU A 188 6.26 -12.07 6.41
C LEU A 188 5.70 -13.51 6.37
N ARG A 189 6.01 -14.26 5.32
CA ARG A 189 5.49 -15.64 5.15
C ARG A 189 6.20 -16.66 6.02
N GLU A 190 7.50 -16.50 6.22
CA GLU A 190 8.35 -17.38 7.02
C GLU A 190 8.90 -16.59 8.19
N ALA A 191 8.99 -17.21 9.37
CA ALA A 191 9.56 -16.54 10.54
C ALA A 191 11.03 -16.18 10.30
N LEU A 192 11.48 -15.05 10.89
CA LEU A 192 12.87 -14.59 10.85
C LEU A 192 13.77 -15.49 11.71
#